data_d0e5811c924e85c94120257df3478e81
#
_entry.id   d0e5811c924e85c94120257df3478e81
#
_cell.length_a   1.000
_cell.length_b   1.000
_cell.length_c   1.000
_cell.angle_alpha   90.00
_cell.angle_beta   90.00
_cell.angle_gamma   90.00
#
_symmetry.space_group_name_H-M   'P 1'
#
loop_
_entity.id
_entity.type
_entity.pdbx_description
1 polymer ?
#
loop_
_entity_poly.entity_id
_entity_poly.type
_entity_poly.pdbx_seq_one_letter_code
_entity_poly.pdbx_strand_id
1 'polypeptide(L)'
;MTEISGAELTIDLGAVQANYRTLQSHLAGAELAAVVKADAYGLGLGPVVRALTETGCETFFVATAAEAVQLRGSESDANIHVFNGPLPGEEAAFLEHALVPVLNSLEQVQNW
;
A
#
# COMPACT_ATOMS: atom_id res chain seq x y z
N MET A 1 14.23 -20.10 24.22
CA MET A 1 14.84 -21.01 23.21
C MET A 1 15.77 -20.19 22.32
N THR A 2 16.97 -20.66 22.12
CA THR A 2 17.90 -19.98 21.24
C THR A 2 17.63 -20.38 19.79
N GLU A 3 17.31 -19.41 18.95
CA GLU A 3 17.18 -19.64 17.52
C GLU A 3 18.58 -19.66 16.89
N ILE A 4 18.84 -20.71 16.11
CA ILE A 4 20.09 -20.83 15.37
C ILE A 4 19.79 -20.47 13.92
N SER A 5 20.37 -19.37 13.46
CA SER A 5 20.20 -18.90 12.08
C SER A 5 21.57 -18.63 11.46
N GLY A 6 21.74 -19.04 10.20
CA GLY A 6 22.94 -18.73 9.41
C GLY A 6 22.90 -17.35 8.77
N ALA A 7 21.77 -16.65 8.85
CA ALA A 7 21.58 -15.32 8.27
C ALA A 7 20.63 -14.50 9.14
N GLU A 8 20.82 -13.19 9.14
CA GLU A 8 19.94 -12.22 9.78
C GLU A 8 19.48 -11.19 8.75
N LEU A 9 18.18 -10.94 8.72
CA LEU A 9 17.60 -9.87 7.90
C LEU A 9 17.19 -8.72 8.83
N THR A 10 17.76 -7.55 8.63
CA THR A 10 17.39 -6.34 9.36
C THR A 10 16.67 -5.39 8.41
N ILE A 11 15.46 -4.97 8.79
CA ILE A 11 14.67 -3.99 8.06
C ILE A 11 14.71 -2.68 8.84
N ASP A 12 15.29 -1.65 8.22
CA ASP A 12 15.43 -0.33 8.82
C ASP A 12 14.28 0.57 8.38
N LEU A 13 13.23 0.66 9.20
CA LEU A 13 12.06 1.50 8.91
C LEU A 13 12.40 2.99 8.93
N GLY A 14 13.39 3.40 9.71
CA GLY A 14 13.90 4.77 9.69
C GLY A 14 14.50 5.15 8.34
N ALA A 15 15.18 4.21 7.68
CA ALA A 15 15.70 4.41 6.33
C ALA A 15 14.57 4.55 5.31
N VAL A 16 13.50 3.77 5.44
CA VAL A 16 12.30 3.90 4.60
C VAL A 16 11.68 5.30 4.74
N GLN A 17 11.53 5.77 5.97
CA GLN A 17 11.04 7.13 6.26
C GLN A 17 11.94 8.21 5.68
N ALA A 18 13.26 8.07 5.82
CA ALA A 18 14.23 9.01 5.28
C ALA A 18 14.15 9.09 3.75
N ASN A 19 14.00 7.94 3.09
CA ASN A 19 13.82 7.87 1.63
C ASN A 19 12.53 8.56 1.19
N TYR A 20 11.45 8.37 1.93
CA TYR A 20 10.17 9.06 1.65
C TYR A 20 10.35 10.58 1.73
N ARG A 21 10.98 11.08 2.78
CA ARG A 21 11.24 12.53 2.95
C ARG A 21 12.13 13.08 1.83
N THR A 22 13.15 12.31 1.44
CA THR A 22 14.05 12.71 0.34
C THR A 22 13.28 12.84 -0.98
N LEU A 23 12.46 11.86 -1.32
CA LEU A 23 11.64 11.92 -2.53
C LEU A 23 10.63 13.07 -2.46
N GLN A 24 9.98 13.26 -1.32
CA GLN A 24 9.01 14.33 -1.11
C GLN A 24 9.64 15.71 -1.32
N SER A 25 10.89 15.91 -0.90
CA SER A 25 11.61 17.17 -1.05
C SER A 25 11.89 17.54 -2.52
N HIS A 26 11.82 16.60 -3.43
CA HIS A 26 12.00 16.82 -4.88
C HIS A 26 10.69 17.07 -5.62
N LEU A 27 9.56 17.00 -4.94
CA LEU A 27 8.26 17.21 -5.57
C LEU A 27 7.84 18.68 -5.46
N ALA A 28 7.41 19.25 -6.58
CA ALA A 28 6.93 20.63 -6.65
C ALA A 28 5.39 20.64 -6.67
N GLY A 29 4.77 20.37 -5.52
CA GLY A 29 3.33 20.41 -5.34
C GLY A 29 2.60 19.10 -5.64
N ALA A 30 3.29 18.05 -6.11
CA ALA A 30 2.70 16.73 -6.29
C ALA A 30 2.67 15.95 -4.97
N GLU A 31 1.65 15.11 -4.82
CA GLU A 31 1.59 14.19 -3.69
C GLU A 31 2.47 12.97 -3.93
N LEU A 32 3.18 12.54 -2.90
CA LEU A 32 3.95 11.29 -2.93
C LEU A 32 3.11 10.16 -2.34
N ALA A 33 2.75 9.19 -3.18
CA ALA A 33 2.09 7.97 -2.75
C ALA A 33 3.11 6.82 -2.64
N ALA A 34 2.78 5.82 -1.85
CA ALA A 34 3.65 4.66 -1.65
C ALA A 34 3.04 3.39 -2.26
N VAL A 35 3.85 2.63 -2.99
CA VAL A 35 3.48 1.31 -3.49
C VAL A 35 3.93 0.27 -2.47
N VAL A 36 2.97 -0.46 -1.90
CA VAL A 36 3.21 -1.44 -0.82
C VAL A 36 2.64 -2.82 -1.15
N LYS A 37 2.50 -3.13 -2.42
CA LYS A 37 2.07 -4.45 -2.89
C LYS A 37 3.04 -5.54 -2.47
N ALA A 38 2.59 -6.81 -2.55
CA ALA A 38 3.41 -7.99 -2.23
C ALA A 38 4.04 -7.88 -0.83
N ASP A 39 3.21 -7.59 0.19
CA ASP A 39 3.64 -7.43 1.57
C ASP A 39 4.73 -6.35 1.73
N ALA A 40 4.54 -5.20 1.08
CA ALA A 40 5.55 -4.14 0.97
C ALA A 40 6.87 -4.67 0.38
N TYR A 41 6.78 -5.39 -0.73
CA TYR A 41 7.93 -6.05 -1.39
C TYR A 41 8.67 -7.00 -0.45
N GLY A 42 7.95 -7.68 0.43
CA GLY A 42 8.51 -8.63 1.38
C GLY A 42 9.04 -8.02 2.68
N LEU A 43 8.96 -6.70 2.84
CA LEU A 43 9.45 -6.03 4.06
C LEU A 43 8.43 -6.06 5.21
N GLY A 44 7.20 -6.45 4.95
CA GLY A 44 6.12 -6.44 5.94
C GLY A 44 5.20 -5.24 5.78
N LEU A 45 3.96 -5.50 5.33
CA LEU A 45 2.98 -4.45 5.02
C LEU A 45 2.69 -3.54 6.21
N GLY A 46 2.33 -4.14 7.36
CA GLY A 46 1.91 -3.38 8.54
C GLY A 46 2.99 -2.41 9.05
N PRO A 47 4.20 -2.89 9.34
CA PRO A 47 5.27 -2.01 9.82
C PRO A 47 5.67 -0.92 8.83
N VAL A 48 5.76 -1.25 7.52
CA VAL A 48 6.12 -0.27 6.48
C VAL A 48 5.04 0.79 6.33
N VAL A 49 3.77 0.41 6.23
CA VAL A 49 2.65 1.36 6.11
C VAL A 49 2.59 2.27 7.33
N ARG A 50 2.76 1.73 8.53
CA ARG A 50 2.76 2.52 9.76
C ARG A 50 3.89 3.55 9.77
N ALA A 51 5.11 3.14 9.41
CA ALA A 51 6.25 4.03 9.32
C ALA A 51 6.04 5.16 8.30
N LEU A 52 5.45 4.84 7.14
CA LEU A 52 5.15 5.83 6.11
C LEU A 52 4.02 6.77 6.53
N THR A 53 2.98 6.26 7.17
CA THR A 53 1.88 7.08 7.70
C THR A 53 2.40 8.10 8.73
N GLU A 54 3.29 7.68 9.61
CA GLU A 54 3.95 8.58 10.58
C GLU A 54 4.77 9.67 9.89
N THR A 55 5.23 9.43 8.67
CA THR A 55 5.99 10.40 7.88
C THR A 55 5.08 11.34 7.07
N GLY A 56 3.77 11.11 7.08
CA GLY A 56 2.78 11.91 6.38
C GLY A 56 2.26 11.32 5.07
N CYS A 57 2.58 10.07 4.75
CA CYS A 57 2.01 9.39 3.59
C CYS A 57 0.53 9.09 3.82
N GLU A 58 -0.32 9.55 2.92
CA GLU A 58 -1.77 9.39 3.02
C GLU A 58 -2.33 8.45 1.94
N THR A 59 -1.57 8.17 0.90
CA THR A 59 -2.03 7.39 -0.25
C THR A 59 -1.12 6.20 -0.50
N PHE A 60 -1.73 5.02 -0.60
CA PHE A 60 -1.04 3.77 -0.83
C PHE A 60 -1.62 3.05 -2.03
N PHE A 61 -0.74 2.38 -2.78
CA PHE A 61 -1.11 1.52 -3.89
C PHE A 61 -0.75 0.08 -3.58
N VAL A 62 -1.71 -0.82 -3.79
CA VAL A 62 -1.53 -2.27 -3.69
C VAL A 62 -1.96 -2.93 -5.00
N ALA A 63 -1.66 -4.21 -5.19
CA ALA A 63 -1.99 -4.92 -6.42
C ALA A 63 -3.43 -5.42 -6.42
N THR A 64 -3.89 -5.99 -5.33
CA THR A 64 -5.16 -6.75 -5.26
C THR A 64 -6.12 -6.18 -4.21
N ALA A 65 -7.41 -6.49 -4.39
CA ALA A 65 -8.43 -6.15 -3.40
C ALA A 65 -8.15 -6.78 -2.03
N ALA A 66 -7.63 -8.01 -1.99
CA ALA A 66 -7.28 -8.69 -0.74
C ALA A 66 -6.20 -7.93 0.04
N GLU A 67 -5.16 -7.46 -0.63
CA GLU A 67 -4.13 -6.61 -0.02
C GLU A 67 -4.72 -5.29 0.51
N ALA A 68 -5.62 -4.68 -0.27
CA ALA A 68 -6.27 -3.43 0.10
C ALA A 68 -7.14 -3.57 1.35
N VAL A 69 -7.90 -4.64 1.45
CA VAL A 69 -8.73 -4.93 2.64
C VAL A 69 -7.85 -5.13 3.88
N GLN A 70 -6.75 -5.85 3.74
CA GLN A 70 -5.78 -6.03 4.82
C GLN A 70 -5.20 -4.68 5.28
N LEU A 71 -4.80 -3.83 4.35
CA LEU A 71 -4.28 -2.49 4.66
C LEU A 71 -5.34 -1.63 5.34
N ARG A 72 -6.59 -1.65 4.83
CA ARG A 72 -7.71 -0.90 5.42
C ARG A 72 -7.95 -1.28 6.87
N GLY A 73 -7.75 -2.53 7.25
CA GLY A 73 -7.88 -3.00 8.62
C GLY A 73 -6.91 -2.33 9.59
N SER A 74 -5.75 -1.88 9.11
CA SER A 74 -4.74 -1.21 9.94
C SER A 74 -4.71 0.31 9.76
N GLU A 75 -5.17 0.84 8.62
CA GLU A 75 -5.14 2.27 8.29
C GLU A 75 -6.51 2.72 7.76
N SER A 76 -7.39 3.14 8.69
CA SER A 76 -8.78 3.48 8.39
C SER A 76 -8.94 4.71 7.51
N ASP A 77 -8.01 5.66 7.60
CA ASP A 77 -8.11 6.96 6.91
C ASP A 77 -7.27 7.04 5.62
N ALA A 78 -6.48 6.02 5.32
CA ALA A 78 -5.63 6.02 4.15
C ALA A 78 -6.44 5.99 2.85
N ASN A 79 -5.93 6.65 1.81
CA ASN A 79 -6.42 6.49 0.44
C ASN A 79 -5.76 5.26 -0.16
N ILE A 80 -6.54 4.24 -0.49
CA ILE A 80 -6.02 2.97 -0.97
C ILE A 80 -6.46 2.75 -2.41
N HIS A 81 -5.48 2.65 -3.30
CA HIS A 81 -5.67 2.40 -4.72
C HIS A 81 -5.26 0.96 -5.05
N VAL A 82 -6.00 0.30 -5.92
CA VAL A 82 -5.78 -1.09 -6.31
C VAL A 82 -5.41 -1.15 -7.78
N PHE A 83 -4.17 -1.53 -8.09
CA PHE A 83 -3.65 -1.52 -9.46
C PHE A 83 -4.40 -2.45 -10.41
N ASN A 84 -4.79 -3.64 -9.94
CA ASN A 84 -5.47 -4.62 -10.80
C ASN A 84 -6.95 -4.28 -11.05
N GLY A 85 -7.48 -3.29 -10.34
CA GLY A 85 -8.90 -2.98 -10.37
C GLY A 85 -9.75 -4.10 -9.79
N PRO A 86 -11.08 -4.02 -9.87
CA PRO A 86 -11.95 -5.07 -9.38
C PRO A 86 -12.01 -6.25 -10.37
N LEU A 87 -11.85 -7.45 -9.86
CA LEU A 87 -12.26 -8.65 -10.58
C LEU A 87 -13.79 -8.75 -10.55
N PRO A 88 -14.42 -9.49 -11.49
CA PRO A 88 -15.87 -9.67 -11.48
C PRO A 88 -16.36 -10.17 -10.12
N GLY A 89 -17.29 -9.46 -9.51
CA GLY A 89 -17.83 -9.75 -8.20
C GLY A 89 -17.15 -9.07 -7.02
N GLU A 90 -16.05 -8.36 -7.24
CA GLU A 90 -15.34 -7.64 -6.17
C GLU A 90 -15.84 -6.21 -5.96
N GLU A 91 -16.68 -5.68 -6.84
CA GLU A 91 -17.12 -4.29 -6.81
C GLU A 91 -17.70 -3.88 -5.45
N ALA A 92 -18.50 -4.76 -4.85
CA ALA A 92 -19.08 -4.49 -3.52
C ALA A 92 -18.01 -4.31 -2.44
N ALA A 93 -16.93 -5.08 -2.49
CA ALA A 93 -15.81 -4.96 -1.54
C ALA A 93 -15.09 -3.62 -1.69
N PHE A 94 -14.92 -3.13 -2.92
CA PHE A 94 -14.36 -1.80 -3.15
C PHE A 94 -15.20 -0.70 -2.53
N LEU A 95 -16.52 -0.79 -2.66
CA LEU A 95 -17.43 0.19 -2.05
C LEU A 95 -17.44 0.07 -0.52
N GLU A 96 -17.52 -1.13 0.00
CA GLU A 96 -17.56 -1.39 1.45
C GLU A 96 -16.30 -0.87 2.16
N HIS A 97 -15.14 -1.07 1.57
CA HIS A 97 -13.86 -0.70 2.16
C HIS A 97 -13.30 0.63 1.64
N ALA A 98 -14.08 1.37 0.88
CA ALA A 98 -13.68 2.65 0.29
C ALA A 98 -12.35 2.57 -0.48
N LEU A 99 -12.24 1.57 -1.36
CA LEU A 99 -11.07 1.34 -2.20
C LEU A 99 -11.24 2.04 -3.54
N VAL A 100 -10.15 2.56 -4.08
CA VAL A 100 -10.14 3.24 -5.38
C VAL A 100 -9.57 2.29 -6.43
N PRO A 101 -10.36 1.89 -7.44
CA PRO A 101 -9.85 1.01 -8.49
C PRO A 101 -9.03 1.78 -9.53
N VAL A 102 -7.93 1.16 -9.98
CA VAL A 102 -7.32 1.50 -11.25
C VAL A 102 -8.02 0.65 -12.31
N LEU A 103 -8.72 1.28 -13.25
CA LEU A 103 -9.47 0.57 -14.28
C LEU A 103 -8.58 0.36 -15.51
N ASN A 104 -8.34 -0.92 -15.85
CA ASN A 104 -7.34 -1.30 -16.84
C ASN A 104 -7.93 -1.76 -18.18
N SER A 105 -9.24 -1.85 -18.29
CA SER A 105 -9.92 -2.30 -19.50
C SER A 105 -11.30 -1.67 -19.63
N LEU A 106 -11.84 -1.67 -20.85
CA LEU A 106 -13.22 -1.23 -21.07
C LEU A 106 -14.23 -2.07 -20.30
N GLU A 107 -13.97 -3.36 -20.16
CA GLU A 107 -14.81 -4.25 -19.36
C GLU A 107 -14.85 -3.81 -17.90
N GLN A 108 -13.70 -3.48 -17.30
CA GLN A 108 -13.67 -2.96 -15.93
C GLN A 108 -14.44 -1.64 -15.82
N VAL A 109 -14.29 -0.74 -16.79
CA VAL A 109 -15.05 0.53 -16.81
C VAL A 109 -16.54 0.28 -16.88
N GLN A 110 -16.99 -0.68 -17.70
CA GLN A 110 -18.41 -1.00 -17.85
C GLN A 110 -18.99 -1.66 -16.58
N ASN A 111 -18.19 -2.44 -15.87
CA ASN A 111 -18.63 -3.15 -14.66
C ASN A 111 -18.57 -2.27 -13.39
N TRP A 112 -17.74 -1.21 -13.42
CA TRP A 112 -17.61 -0.27 -12.30
C TRP A 112 -18.73 0.77 -12.28
#